data_589aa372cb5041dfe17238f7f7989e62
#
_entry.id   589aa372cb5041dfe17238f7f7989e62
#
_cell.length_a   1.000
_cell.length_b   1.000
_cell.length_c   1.000
_cell.angle_alpha   90.00
_cell.angle_beta   90.00
_cell.angle_gamma   90.00
#
_symmetry.space_group_name_H-M   'P 1'
#
loop_
_entity.id
_entity.type
_entity.pdbx_description
1 polymer ?
#
loop_
_entity_poly.entity_id
_entity_poly.type
_entity_poly.pdbx_seq_one_letter_code
_entity_poly.pdbx_strand_id
1 'polypeptide(L)'
;TQGVLAGVKVLEHHEPVFLHGLGEQPLFDFVDQYQQKSIGIPIVVGGSQGSASASESIVRIDGVSKATVSVVILNETVLLSALSVARKLLEGFASGPLATAKPDLYEPLDWSQLLQRDYLQHWTISREEVERGLGHSIDGYLGIEPESDTQPFTDLYFAYLNAPSIGRNLLGDAGFARLNEELKADEQAVLVLSSGMYRHVPDDFVPATSPSRLVLMQNGRAIDLYDMNFNNGAVMELLDAPLEEGEAQIFRIKAHSAFNPAEPAGLRLNVNLQRNHLVQSSTDFTRDFQLDQALFNIEEAQAAVEPTPIWLRMWQERVW
;
A
#
# COMPACT_ATOMS: atom_id res chain seq x y z
N THR A 1 -13.90 9.99 18.38
CA THR A 1 -13.18 8.70 18.20
C THR A 1 -12.60 8.70 16.80
N GLN A 2 -11.30 8.89 16.71
CA GLN A 2 -10.58 9.18 15.45
C GLN A 2 -9.93 7.92 14.86
N GLY A 3 -10.57 6.74 14.99
CA GLY A 3 -9.99 5.50 14.47
C GLY A 3 -8.71 5.06 15.22
N VAL A 4 -8.66 5.30 16.51
CA VAL A 4 -7.56 4.88 17.37
C VAL A 4 -7.92 3.57 18.06
N LEU A 5 -7.03 2.59 18.00
CA LEU A 5 -7.20 1.31 18.70
C LEU A 5 -7.05 1.51 20.21
N ALA A 6 -8.05 1.10 20.97
CA ALA A 6 -7.98 1.11 22.43
C ALA A 6 -7.05 0.00 22.97
N GLY A 7 -6.93 -1.08 22.22
CA GLY A 7 -6.10 -2.24 22.50
C GLY A 7 -6.59 -3.47 21.74
N VAL A 8 -5.79 -4.51 21.74
CA VAL A 8 -6.10 -5.84 21.20
C VAL A 8 -5.93 -6.86 22.32
N LYS A 9 -6.88 -7.78 22.43
CA LYS A 9 -6.82 -8.85 23.45
C LYS A 9 -6.96 -10.20 22.76
N VAL A 10 -6.00 -11.07 22.98
CA VAL A 10 -6.08 -12.47 22.60
C VAL A 10 -7.00 -13.19 23.59
N LEU A 11 -8.07 -13.79 23.09
CA LEU A 11 -9.01 -14.58 23.90
C LEU A 11 -8.63 -16.05 23.88
N GLU A 12 -8.24 -16.55 22.71
CA GLU A 12 -7.84 -17.93 22.47
C GLU A 12 -6.96 -18.00 21.23
N HIS A 13 -5.99 -18.90 21.19
CA HIS A 13 -5.18 -19.19 20.01
C HIS A 13 -4.72 -20.66 20.02
N HIS A 14 -4.41 -21.18 18.83
CA HIS A 14 -3.89 -22.53 18.63
C HIS A 14 -2.55 -22.54 17.89
N GLU A 15 -1.82 -21.43 17.94
CA GLU A 15 -0.53 -21.25 17.27
C GLU A 15 0.56 -22.11 17.95
N PRO A 16 1.09 -23.15 17.27
CA PRO A 16 2.05 -24.09 17.88
C PRO A 16 3.32 -23.42 18.36
N VAL A 17 3.77 -22.36 17.65
CA VAL A 17 5.00 -21.64 18.00
C VAL A 17 4.94 -20.99 19.37
N PHE A 18 3.77 -20.52 19.79
CA PHE A 18 3.55 -19.95 21.11
C PHE A 18 3.18 -21.01 22.16
N LEU A 19 2.42 -22.03 21.79
CA LEU A 19 2.01 -23.09 22.73
C LEU A 19 3.15 -24.03 23.12
N HIS A 20 4.04 -24.34 22.16
CA HIS A 20 5.07 -25.38 22.33
C HIS A 20 6.51 -24.88 22.15
N GLY A 21 6.70 -23.58 21.88
CA GLY A 21 8.03 -23.02 21.58
C GLY A 21 8.39 -21.82 22.46
N LEU A 22 7.88 -20.65 22.09
CA LEU A 22 8.26 -19.37 22.71
C LEU A 22 7.51 -19.05 24.02
N GLY A 23 6.42 -19.75 24.31
CA GLY A 23 5.46 -19.35 25.34
C GLY A 23 4.51 -18.25 24.85
N GLU A 24 3.49 -17.95 25.64
CA GLU A 24 2.42 -17.00 25.27
C GLU A 24 2.82 -15.52 25.45
N GLN A 25 3.76 -15.21 26.34
CA GLN A 25 4.13 -13.83 26.66
C GLN A 25 4.56 -13.01 25.43
N PRO A 26 5.39 -13.51 24.49
CA PRO A 26 5.74 -12.75 23.29
C PRO A 26 4.54 -12.42 22.39
N LEU A 27 3.49 -13.23 22.40
CA LEU A 27 2.25 -12.93 21.69
C LEU A 27 1.48 -11.78 22.37
N PHE A 28 1.39 -11.80 23.70
CA PHE A 28 0.73 -10.73 24.44
C PHE A 28 1.49 -9.41 24.31
N ASP A 29 2.82 -9.44 24.41
CA ASP A 29 3.67 -8.26 24.22
C ASP A 29 3.52 -7.70 22.79
N PHE A 30 3.33 -8.57 21.80
CA PHE A 30 3.08 -8.16 20.42
C PHE A 30 1.75 -7.43 20.28
N VAL A 31 0.65 -7.96 20.81
CA VAL A 31 -0.67 -7.33 20.67
C VAL A 31 -0.83 -6.07 21.52
N ASP A 32 -0.07 -5.91 22.58
CA ASP A 32 -0.09 -4.70 23.41
C ASP A 32 0.47 -3.48 22.65
N GLN A 33 1.27 -3.68 21.61
CA GLN A 33 1.80 -2.60 20.78
C GLN A 33 0.72 -1.86 19.98
N TYR A 34 -0.47 -2.43 19.77
CA TYR A 34 -1.57 -1.77 19.07
C TYR A 34 -2.25 -0.68 19.90
N GLN A 35 -2.02 -0.64 21.21
CA GLN A 35 -2.65 0.34 22.07
C GLN A 35 -2.30 1.76 21.63
N GLN A 36 -3.31 2.62 21.49
CA GLN A 36 -3.21 4.01 21.05
C GLN A 36 -2.67 4.19 19.61
N LYS A 37 -2.64 3.15 18.78
CA LYS A 37 -2.28 3.27 17.37
C LYS A 37 -3.51 3.66 16.53
N SER A 38 -3.28 4.57 15.57
CA SER A 38 -4.32 4.96 14.61
C SER A 38 -4.38 3.97 13.45
N ILE A 39 -5.57 3.51 13.09
CA ILE A 39 -5.82 2.68 11.91
C ILE A 39 -5.84 3.50 10.59
N GLY A 40 -5.78 4.82 10.67
CA GLY A 40 -5.60 5.70 9.52
C GLY A 40 -4.17 5.76 9.00
N ILE A 41 -3.22 5.14 9.71
CA ILE A 41 -1.80 5.08 9.36
C ILE A 41 -1.41 3.61 9.23
N PRO A 42 -0.62 3.19 8.21
CA PRO A 42 -0.16 1.82 8.08
C PRO A 42 0.57 1.36 9.33
N ILE A 43 0.20 0.18 9.83
CA ILE A 43 0.91 -0.50 10.91
C ILE A 43 1.62 -1.71 10.31
N VAL A 44 2.95 -1.67 10.27
CA VAL A 44 3.79 -2.71 9.65
C VAL A 44 4.58 -3.45 10.73
N VAL A 45 4.64 -4.78 10.60
CA VAL A 45 5.43 -5.63 11.49
C VAL A 45 6.87 -5.71 10.99
N GLY A 46 7.82 -5.47 11.89
CA GLY A 46 9.25 -5.61 11.60
C GLY A 46 9.92 -4.34 11.10
N GLY A 47 11.23 -4.40 11.01
CA GLY A 47 12.12 -3.27 10.77
C GLY A 47 12.78 -2.83 12.09
N SER A 48 14.08 -2.56 12.07
CA SER A 48 14.78 -2.03 13.24
C SER A 48 14.14 -0.70 13.65
N GLN A 49 13.83 -0.56 14.93
CA GLN A 49 13.58 0.74 15.54
C GLN A 49 14.88 1.56 15.48
N GLY A 50 15.19 2.08 14.30
CA GLY A 50 16.12 3.20 14.18
C GLY A 50 15.34 4.45 14.53
N SER A 51 15.68 5.05 15.66
CA SER A 51 15.29 6.37 16.17
C SER A 51 14.04 6.98 15.54
N ALA A 52 13.06 7.27 16.34
CA ALA A 52 11.89 8.07 15.99
C ALA A 52 12.31 9.42 15.38
N SER A 53 12.63 9.43 14.11
CA SER A 53 12.54 10.60 13.27
C SER A 53 11.11 10.61 12.74
N ALA A 54 10.41 11.64 13.12
CA ALA A 54 8.99 11.85 12.93
C ALA A 54 8.61 11.98 11.43
N SER A 55 8.59 10.88 10.70
CA SER A 55 7.67 10.79 9.58
C SER A 55 6.45 10.00 10.08
N GLU A 56 5.37 10.71 10.32
CA GLU A 56 4.08 10.18 10.82
C GLU A 56 3.41 9.20 9.85
N SER A 57 4.12 8.72 8.84
CA SER A 57 3.54 8.02 7.70
C SER A 57 3.41 6.52 7.86
N ILE A 58 4.19 5.87 8.69
CA ILE A 58 4.13 4.42 8.92
C ILE A 58 4.41 4.14 10.40
N VAL A 59 3.51 3.44 11.05
CA VAL A 59 3.72 2.92 12.41
C VAL A 59 4.38 1.55 12.31
N ARG A 60 5.54 1.39 12.93
CA ARG A 60 6.21 0.10 13.02
C ARG A 60 5.95 -0.52 14.38
N ILE A 61 5.66 -1.81 14.39
CA ILE A 61 5.57 -2.63 15.59
C ILE A 61 6.59 -3.76 15.51
N ASP A 62 7.14 -4.12 16.66
CA ASP A 62 8.17 -5.15 16.74
C ASP A 62 7.57 -6.53 16.42
N GLY A 63 8.23 -7.26 15.55
CA GLY A 63 7.88 -8.63 15.28
C GLY A 63 8.35 -9.59 16.40
N VAL A 64 7.88 -10.83 16.36
CA VAL A 64 8.33 -11.89 17.27
C VAL A 64 9.30 -12.79 16.54
N SER A 65 10.56 -12.87 17.01
CA SER A 65 11.57 -13.77 16.44
C SER A 65 11.08 -15.22 16.42
N LYS A 66 11.26 -15.90 15.30
CA LYS A 66 10.78 -17.27 15.04
C LYS A 66 9.26 -17.43 14.87
N ALA A 67 8.49 -16.36 14.96
CA ALA A 67 7.04 -16.35 14.75
C ALA A 67 6.61 -15.28 13.72
N THR A 68 7.49 -14.87 12.83
CA THR A 68 7.26 -13.75 11.89
C THR A 68 5.99 -13.92 11.07
N VAL A 69 5.76 -15.10 10.50
CA VAL A 69 4.56 -15.37 9.68
C VAL A 69 3.28 -15.23 10.52
N SER A 70 3.25 -15.81 11.72
CA SER A 70 2.07 -15.76 12.61
C SER A 70 1.73 -14.33 13.01
N VAL A 71 2.73 -13.50 13.35
CA VAL A 71 2.47 -12.11 13.76
C VAL A 71 2.13 -11.20 12.59
N VAL A 72 2.62 -11.48 11.38
CA VAL A 72 2.19 -10.75 10.16
C VAL A 72 0.71 -11.05 9.85
N ILE A 73 0.29 -12.32 9.90
CA ILE A 73 -1.11 -12.71 9.69
C ILE A 73 -2.00 -12.11 10.79
N LEU A 74 -1.53 -12.09 12.02
CA LEU A 74 -2.25 -11.47 13.13
C LEU A 74 -2.42 -9.96 12.92
N ASN A 75 -1.36 -9.26 12.50
CA ASN A 75 -1.42 -7.85 12.16
C ASN A 75 -2.49 -7.58 11.09
N GLU A 76 -2.47 -8.33 9.99
CA GLU A 76 -3.50 -8.20 8.95
C GLU A 76 -4.91 -8.42 9.52
N THR A 77 -5.11 -9.43 10.34
CA THR A 77 -6.41 -9.74 10.94
C THR A 77 -6.91 -8.62 11.85
N VAL A 78 -6.04 -8.05 12.68
CA VAL A 78 -6.37 -6.93 13.56
C VAL A 78 -6.78 -5.71 12.75
N LEU A 79 -5.97 -5.33 11.75
CA LEU A 79 -6.24 -4.16 10.92
C LEU A 79 -7.50 -4.31 10.08
N LEU A 80 -7.72 -5.49 9.48
CA LEU A 80 -8.93 -5.83 8.75
C LEU A 80 -10.18 -5.66 9.59
N SER A 81 -10.17 -6.25 10.79
CA SER A 81 -11.30 -6.18 11.70
C SER A 81 -11.58 -4.76 12.16
N ALA A 82 -10.53 -4.01 12.51
CA ALA A 82 -10.64 -2.63 12.94
C ALA A 82 -11.18 -1.72 11.84
N LEU A 83 -10.65 -1.85 10.60
CA LEU A 83 -11.12 -1.10 9.45
C LEU A 83 -12.56 -1.44 9.07
N SER A 84 -12.96 -2.70 9.15
CA SER A 84 -14.36 -3.10 8.86
C SER A 84 -15.35 -2.47 9.83
N VAL A 85 -14.98 -2.33 11.10
CA VAL A 85 -15.79 -1.63 12.12
C VAL A 85 -15.77 -0.12 11.89
N ALA A 86 -14.59 0.46 11.63
CA ALA A 86 -14.45 1.89 11.42
C ALA A 86 -15.29 2.38 10.24
N ARG A 87 -15.32 1.64 9.13
CA ARG A 87 -16.16 1.95 7.96
C ARG A 87 -17.65 2.02 8.25
N LYS A 88 -18.11 1.22 9.20
CA LYS A 88 -19.53 1.20 9.59
C LYS A 88 -19.90 2.27 10.60
N LEU A 89 -18.96 2.71 11.40
CA LEU A 89 -19.26 3.50 12.61
C LEU A 89 -18.59 4.88 12.63
N LEU A 90 -17.54 5.11 11.84
CA LEU A 90 -16.77 6.35 11.90
C LEU A 90 -16.89 7.14 10.60
N GLU A 91 -17.20 8.42 10.73
CA GLU A 91 -17.08 9.37 9.60
C GLU A 91 -15.63 9.44 9.11
N GLY A 92 -15.44 9.58 7.80
CA GLY A 92 -14.10 9.57 7.17
C GLY A 92 -13.51 8.20 6.88
N PHE A 93 -14.15 7.11 7.35
CA PHE A 93 -13.82 5.74 6.97
C PHE A 93 -14.88 5.10 6.07
N ALA A 94 -16.02 5.75 5.86
CA ALA A 94 -17.01 5.28 4.91
C ALA A 94 -16.41 5.27 3.51
N SER A 95 -16.54 4.15 2.80
CA SER A 95 -16.19 4.08 1.39
C SER A 95 -17.23 4.86 0.60
N GLY A 96 -16.78 5.70 -0.32
CA GLY A 96 -17.65 6.26 -1.37
C GLY A 96 -18.22 5.14 -2.27
N PRO A 97 -19.03 5.48 -3.28
CA PRO A 97 -19.53 4.51 -4.23
C PRO A 97 -18.35 3.78 -4.87
N LEU A 98 -18.38 2.44 -4.85
CA LEU A 98 -17.30 1.63 -5.41
C LEU A 98 -17.26 1.81 -6.92
N ALA A 99 -16.10 2.13 -7.44
CA ALA A 99 -15.84 2.19 -8.87
C ALA A 99 -15.16 0.91 -9.32
N THR A 100 -15.68 0.33 -10.41
CA THR A 100 -15.10 -0.85 -11.06
C THR A 100 -14.64 -0.50 -12.46
N ALA A 101 -13.47 -0.98 -12.87
CA ALA A 101 -12.99 -0.74 -14.23
C ALA A 101 -13.97 -1.32 -15.26
N LYS A 102 -14.22 -0.58 -16.33
CA LYS A 102 -15.06 -1.03 -17.46
C LYS A 102 -14.33 -2.13 -18.22
N PRO A 103 -14.82 -3.38 -18.23
CA PRO A 103 -14.08 -4.49 -18.82
C PRO A 103 -13.98 -4.40 -20.35
N ASP A 104 -14.93 -3.76 -20.98
CA ASP A 104 -15.03 -3.65 -22.44
C ASP A 104 -14.36 -2.39 -23.02
N LEU A 105 -13.84 -1.51 -22.14
CA LEU A 105 -13.20 -0.27 -22.57
C LEU A 105 -11.71 -0.52 -22.80
N TYR A 106 -11.37 -0.82 -24.05
CA TYR A 106 -9.98 -0.97 -24.46
C TYR A 106 -9.66 -0.06 -25.64
N GLU A 107 -8.61 0.72 -25.49
CA GLU A 107 -8.00 1.54 -26.53
C GLU A 107 -6.51 1.19 -26.61
N PRO A 108 -5.98 0.84 -27.79
CA PRO A 108 -4.56 0.61 -27.96
C PRO A 108 -3.80 1.93 -27.84
N LEU A 109 -2.92 2.01 -26.85
CA LEU A 109 -2.11 3.19 -26.53
C LEU A 109 -0.65 2.77 -26.37
N ASP A 110 0.25 3.56 -26.91
CA ASP A 110 1.68 3.45 -26.64
C ASP A 110 2.08 4.11 -25.30
N TRP A 111 3.34 3.94 -24.92
CA TRP A 111 3.90 4.49 -23.67
C TRP A 111 3.69 6.01 -23.54
N SER A 112 3.97 6.76 -24.63
CA SER A 112 3.82 8.20 -24.64
C SER A 112 2.37 8.65 -24.49
N GLN A 113 1.45 7.91 -25.11
CA GLN A 113 0.02 8.19 -25.03
C GLN A 113 -0.54 7.86 -23.64
N LEU A 114 -0.04 6.80 -22.99
CA LEU A 114 -0.38 6.49 -21.59
C LEU A 114 0.06 7.61 -20.65
N LEU A 115 1.27 8.18 -20.84
CA LEU A 115 1.75 9.32 -20.08
C LEU A 115 0.91 10.58 -20.34
N GLN A 116 0.57 10.89 -21.60
CA GLN A 116 -0.22 12.07 -21.95
C GLN A 116 -1.63 12.06 -21.37
N ARG A 117 -2.19 10.87 -21.12
CA ARG A 117 -3.53 10.70 -20.55
C ARG A 117 -3.52 10.54 -19.05
N ASP A 118 -2.37 10.66 -18.41
CA ASP A 118 -2.19 10.36 -16.99
C ASP A 118 -2.63 8.94 -16.59
N TYR A 119 -2.66 7.99 -17.53
CA TYR A 119 -2.90 6.58 -17.27
C TYR A 119 -1.67 5.87 -16.72
N LEU A 120 -0.50 6.36 -17.12
CA LEU A 120 0.80 6.07 -16.52
C LEU A 120 1.31 7.36 -15.87
N GLN A 121 1.34 7.40 -14.57
CA GLN A 121 1.86 8.53 -13.81
C GLN A 121 3.38 8.49 -13.81
N HIS A 122 4.01 9.63 -13.99
CA HIS A 122 5.46 9.78 -13.94
C HIS A 122 5.85 10.78 -12.86
N TRP A 123 6.83 10.42 -12.06
CA TRP A 123 7.27 11.22 -10.94
C TRP A 123 8.78 11.10 -10.73
N THR A 124 9.49 12.20 -10.93
CA THR A 124 10.92 12.32 -10.71
C THR A 124 11.19 13.07 -9.42
N ILE A 125 12.08 12.55 -8.61
CA ILE A 125 12.58 13.19 -7.39
C ILE A 125 14.06 13.46 -7.60
N SER A 126 14.46 14.72 -7.47
CA SER A 126 15.85 15.14 -7.59
C SER A 126 16.60 14.98 -6.28
N ARG A 127 17.92 14.94 -6.35
CA ARG A 127 18.80 14.96 -5.19
C ARG A 127 18.55 16.22 -4.32
N GLU A 128 18.41 17.39 -4.94
CA GLU A 128 18.14 18.63 -4.23
C GLU A 128 16.83 18.61 -3.43
N GLU A 129 15.79 17.97 -3.97
CA GLU A 129 14.51 17.80 -3.26
C GLU A 129 14.69 16.92 -2.03
N VAL A 130 15.47 15.84 -2.14
CA VAL A 130 15.77 14.97 -1.01
C VAL A 130 16.57 15.71 0.07
N GLU A 131 17.63 16.42 -0.29
CA GLU A 131 18.43 17.21 0.64
C GLU A 131 17.61 18.31 1.32
N ARG A 132 16.72 18.96 0.57
CA ARG A 132 15.77 19.95 1.12
C ARG A 132 14.80 19.30 2.11
N GLY A 133 14.26 18.12 1.78
CA GLY A 133 13.35 17.37 2.66
C GLY A 133 14.02 16.90 3.96
N LEU A 134 15.30 16.52 3.87
CA LEU A 134 16.10 16.09 5.02
C LEU A 134 16.69 17.27 5.82
N GLY A 135 16.83 18.44 5.20
CA GLY A 135 17.45 19.62 5.80
C GLY A 135 18.99 19.58 5.85
N HIS A 136 19.63 18.65 5.15
CA HIS A 136 21.08 18.49 5.07
C HIS A 136 21.50 17.75 3.80
N SER A 137 22.81 17.81 3.45
CA SER A 137 23.36 17.05 2.32
C SER A 137 23.34 15.54 2.58
N ILE A 138 23.14 14.78 1.50
CA ILE A 138 23.19 13.32 1.52
C ILE A 138 24.55 12.72 1.16
N ASP A 139 25.58 13.56 1.05
CA ASP A 139 26.94 13.10 0.80
C ASP A 139 27.42 12.14 1.89
N GLY A 140 28.01 11.04 1.48
CA GLY A 140 28.54 10.01 2.37
C GLY A 140 27.47 9.11 3.00
N TYR A 141 26.22 9.16 2.54
CA TYR A 141 25.23 8.13 2.83
C TYR A 141 25.46 6.90 1.97
N LEU A 142 25.13 5.72 2.50
CA LEU A 142 25.33 4.43 1.82
C LEU A 142 24.48 4.36 0.54
N GLY A 143 25.07 3.93 -0.55
CA GLY A 143 24.41 3.84 -1.86
C GLY A 143 24.25 5.17 -2.59
N ILE A 144 24.80 6.26 -2.05
CA ILE A 144 24.79 7.59 -2.70
C ILE A 144 26.16 7.90 -3.28
N GLU A 145 26.22 7.98 -4.61
CA GLU A 145 27.45 8.37 -5.32
C GLU A 145 27.57 9.90 -5.41
N PRO A 146 28.76 10.48 -5.15
CA PRO A 146 28.94 11.93 -5.09
C PRO A 146 28.75 12.67 -6.44
N GLU A 147 28.94 11.98 -7.56
CA GLU A 147 29.06 12.61 -8.89
C GLU A 147 27.84 12.44 -9.81
N SER A 148 26.73 11.89 -9.35
CA SER A 148 25.59 11.60 -10.23
C SER A 148 24.56 12.73 -10.33
N ASP A 149 24.99 13.98 -10.51
CA ASP A 149 24.08 15.11 -10.76
C ASP A 149 23.28 14.98 -12.08
N THR A 150 23.63 14.00 -12.92
CA THR A 150 22.97 13.77 -14.21
C THR A 150 21.82 12.79 -14.18
N GLN A 151 21.71 11.99 -13.13
CA GLN A 151 20.62 11.03 -12.96
C GLN A 151 19.65 11.50 -11.87
N PRO A 152 18.33 11.28 -12.04
CA PRO A 152 17.38 11.56 -10.98
C PRO A 152 17.71 10.70 -9.75
N PHE A 153 17.45 11.23 -8.57
CA PHE A 153 17.56 10.45 -7.34
C PHE A 153 16.60 9.26 -7.38
N THR A 154 15.36 9.51 -7.79
CA THR A 154 14.35 8.49 -8.11
C THR A 154 13.57 8.94 -9.33
N ASP A 155 13.43 8.05 -10.30
CA ASP A 155 12.51 8.17 -11.42
C ASP A 155 11.46 7.07 -11.32
N LEU A 156 10.20 7.43 -11.04
CA LEU A 156 9.13 6.50 -10.66
C LEU A 156 7.93 6.63 -11.61
N TYR A 157 7.45 5.49 -12.06
CA TYR A 157 6.21 5.35 -12.82
C TYR A 157 5.21 4.52 -12.03
N PHE A 158 3.95 4.91 -12.11
CA PHE A 158 2.85 4.25 -11.42
C PHE A 158 1.64 4.13 -12.34
N ALA A 159 1.01 2.95 -12.37
CA ALA A 159 -0.17 2.70 -13.18
C ALA A 159 -1.18 1.78 -12.48
N TYR A 160 -2.46 2.06 -12.64
CA TYR A 160 -3.56 1.21 -12.20
C TYR A 160 -3.88 0.16 -13.27
N LEU A 161 -3.73 -1.12 -12.96
CA LEU A 161 -3.72 -2.17 -13.97
C LEU A 161 -5.10 -2.78 -14.29
N ASN A 162 -6.11 -2.63 -13.44
CA ASN A 162 -7.40 -3.29 -13.69
C ASN A 162 -8.21 -2.68 -14.85
N ALA A 163 -7.90 -1.45 -15.26
CA ALA A 163 -8.50 -0.86 -16.45
C ALA A 163 -7.87 -1.46 -17.73
N PRO A 164 -8.63 -2.07 -18.65
CA PRO A 164 -8.05 -2.71 -19.85
C PRO A 164 -7.22 -1.76 -20.72
N SER A 165 -7.63 -0.50 -20.85
CA SER A 165 -6.86 0.52 -21.58
C SER A 165 -5.53 0.90 -20.92
N ILE A 166 -5.26 0.43 -19.70
CA ILE A 166 -3.98 0.60 -19.02
C ILE A 166 -3.27 -0.75 -18.93
N GLY A 167 -3.88 -1.74 -18.28
CA GLY A 167 -3.23 -3.02 -17.98
C GLY A 167 -2.86 -3.82 -19.23
N ARG A 168 -3.71 -3.86 -20.26
CA ARG A 168 -3.38 -4.58 -21.52
C ARG A 168 -2.29 -3.88 -22.32
N ASN A 169 -2.26 -2.56 -22.32
CA ASN A 169 -1.21 -1.82 -23.02
C ASN A 169 0.15 -1.95 -22.34
N LEU A 170 0.18 -2.09 -21.02
CA LEU A 170 1.43 -2.28 -20.26
C LEU A 170 1.91 -3.73 -20.21
N LEU A 171 1.01 -4.68 -20.04
CA LEU A 171 1.36 -6.10 -19.82
C LEU A 171 1.14 -7.00 -21.05
N GLY A 172 0.58 -6.45 -22.12
CA GLY A 172 0.06 -7.25 -23.23
C GLY A 172 -1.18 -8.07 -22.84
N ASP A 173 -1.80 -8.70 -23.83
CA ASP A 173 -3.03 -9.49 -23.61
C ASP A 173 -2.81 -10.68 -22.68
N ALA A 174 -1.69 -11.39 -22.84
CA ALA A 174 -1.37 -12.56 -22.03
C ALA A 174 -1.05 -12.19 -20.57
N GLY A 175 -0.27 -11.12 -20.36
CA GLY A 175 0.05 -10.63 -19.01
C GLY A 175 -1.19 -10.10 -18.29
N PHE A 176 -2.05 -9.38 -18.98
CA PHE A 176 -3.30 -8.86 -18.43
C PHE A 176 -4.29 -9.99 -18.09
N ALA A 177 -4.42 -11.01 -18.94
CA ALA A 177 -5.25 -12.19 -18.63
C ALA A 177 -4.76 -12.91 -17.38
N ARG A 178 -3.45 -13.14 -17.28
CA ARG A 178 -2.83 -13.76 -16.11
C ARG A 178 -3.04 -12.91 -14.85
N LEU A 179 -2.90 -11.60 -14.93
CA LEU A 179 -3.16 -10.70 -13.79
C LEU A 179 -4.58 -10.90 -13.25
N ASN A 180 -5.58 -10.94 -14.15
CA ASN A 180 -6.97 -11.13 -13.76
C ASN A 180 -7.24 -12.53 -13.16
N GLU A 181 -6.49 -13.56 -13.56
CA GLU A 181 -6.59 -14.91 -12.97
C GLU A 181 -6.00 -14.95 -11.55
N GLU A 182 -4.95 -14.17 -11.27
CA GLU A 182 -4.28 -14.13 -9.97
C GLU A 182 -5.00 -13.22 -8.94
N LEU A 183 -5.79 -12.24 -9.41
CA LEU A 183 -6.57 -11.37 -8.55
C LEU A 183 -7.85 -12.07 -8.08
N LYS A 184 -8.14 -11.97 -6.79
CA LYS A 184 -9.42 -12.39 -6.23
C LYS A 184 -10.49 -11.34 -6.50
N ALA A 185 -11.75 -11.70 -6.23
CA ALA A 185 -12.85 -10.75 -6.33
C ALA A 185 -12.58 -9.48 -5.52
N ASP A 186 -12.85 -8.32 -6.13
CA ASP A 186 -12.67 -6.98 -5.56
C ASP A 186 -11.22 -6.60 -5.21
N GLU A 187 -10.23 -7.43 -5.53
CA GLU A 187 -8.82 -7.05 -5.45
C GLU A 187 -8.42 -6.22 -6.69
N GLN A 188 -7.48 -5.32 -6.47
CA GLN A 188 -7.00 -4.43 -7.52
C GLN A 188 -5.48 -4.52 -7.61
N ALA A 189 -4.92 -4.10 -8.72
CA ALA A 189 -3.48 -4.15 -8.95
C ALA A 189 -2.94 -2.83 -9.48
N VAL A 190 -1.73 -2.51 -9.03
CA VAL A 190 -0.97 -1.36 -9.50
C VAL A 190 0.43 -1.80 -9.90
N LEU A 191 0.93 -1.21 -10.97
CA LEU A 191 2.33 -1.31 -11.37
C LEU A 191 3.10 -0.16 -10.73
N VAL A 192 4.25 -0.46 -10.18
CA VAL A 192 5.25 0.54 -9.83
C VAL A 192 6.57 0.14 -10.50
N LEU A 193 7.14 1.09 -11.20
CA LEU A 193 8.43 0.97 -11.86
C LEU A 193 9.30 2.12 -11.38
N SER A 194 10.54 1.86 -11.01
CA SER A 194 11.49 2.92 -10.66
C SER A 194 12.90 2.62 -11.14
N SER A 195 13.61 3.69 -11.44
CA SER A 195 15.04 3.72 -11.72
C SER A 195 15.72 4.84 -10.93
N GLY A 196 17.02 4.98 -11.09
CA GLY A 196 17.81 5.95 -10.34
C GLY A 196 18.52 5.36 -9.13
N MET A 197 19.09 6.23 -8.31
CA MET A 197 19.88 5.83 -7.13
C MET A 197 19.02 5.21 -6.01
N TYR A 198 17.76 5.62 -5.92
CA TYR A 198 16.84 5.15 -4.87
C TYR A 198 15.59 4.56 -5.50
N ARG A 199 15.42 3.26 -5.37
CA ARG A 199 14.30 2.51 -5.92
C ARG A 199 13.15 2.41 -4.92
N HIS A 200 11.95 2.14 -5.42
CA HIS A 200 10.73 2.01 -4.61
C HIS A 200 10.77 0.79 -3.67
N VAL A 201 11.61 -0.19 -3.95
CA VAL A 201 11.92 -1.30 -3.04
C VAL A 201 13.43 -1.31 -2.74
N PRO A 202 13.86 -1.76 -1.55
CA PRO A 202 15.27 -1.94 -1.24
C PRO A 202 15.85 -3.19 -1.93
N ASP A 203 17.18 -3.27 -2.03
CA ASP A 203 17.88 -4.40 -2.66
C ASP A 203 17.62 -5.73 -1.93
N ASP A 204 17.31 -5.70 -0.65
CA ASP A 204 16.94 -6.84 0.18
C ASP A 204 15.43 -7.07 0.27
N PHE A 205 14.66 -6.50 -0.65
CA PHE A 205 13.21 -6.67 -0.69
C PHE A 205 12.83 -8.13 -0.84
N VAL A 206 11.95 -8.59 0.04
CA VAL A 206 11.44 -9.96 0.01
C VAL A 206 10.18 -10.01 -0.85
N PRO A 207 10.18 -10.76 -1.96
CA PRO A 207 8.98 -10.95 -2.78
C PRO A 207 7.78 -11.45 -1.98
N ALA A 208 6.58 -11.14 -2.46
CA ALA A 208 5.32 -11.48 -1.82
C ALA A 208 5.15 -10.86 -0.40
N THR A 209 5.73 -9.68 -0.17
CA THR A 209 5.54 -8.88 1.04
C THR A 209 5.09 -7.46 0.70
N SER A 210 4.80 -6.66 1.71
CA SER A 210 4.52 -5.23 1.53
C SER A 210 5.82 -4.43 1.41
N PRO A 211 5.91 -3.48 0.46
CA PRO A 211 7.08 -2.62 0.33
C PRO A 211 7.20 -1.68 1.53
N SER A 212 8.39 -1.57 2.09
CA SER A 212 8.63 -0.68 3.24
C SER A 212 8.72 0.80 2.88
N ARG A 213 8.92 1.10 1.58
CA ARG A 213 9.16 2.45 1.06
C ARG A 213 7.93 3.10 0.43
N LEU A 214 6.92 2.30 0.03
CA LEU A 214 5.75 2.78 -0.67
C LEU A 214 4.48 2.63 0.15
N VAL A 215 3.62 3.64 0.08
CA VAL A 215 2.28 3.63 0.66
C VAL A 215 1.32 4.32 -0.29
N LEU A 216 0.20 3.69 -0.58
CA LEU A 216 -0.90 4.32 -1.29
C LEU A 216 -1.80 5.03 -0.28
N MET A 217 -2.12 6.29 -0.55
CA MET A 217 -2.93 7.12 0.34
C MET A 217 -4.26 7.45 -0.31
N GLN A 218 -5.37 7.32 0.40
CA GLN A 218 -6.67 7.80 -0.07
C GLN A 218 -7.53 8.24 1.11
N ASN A 219 -8.14 9.41 1.01
CA ASN A 219 -9.02 9.97 2.06
C ASN A 219 -8.34 10.03 3.43
N GLY A 220 -7.05 10.40 3.47
CA GLY A 220 -6.25 10.46 4.70
C GLY A 220 -5.89 9.10 5.30
N ARG A 221 -6.17 8.00 4.59
CA ARG A 221 -5.86 6.63 5.02
C ARG A 221 -4.75 6.06 4.17
N ALA A 222 -3.93 5.28 4.82
CA ALA A 222 -2.95 4.45 4.16
C ALA A 222 -3.59 3.15 3.67
N ILE A 223 -3.19 2.73 2.50
CA ILE A 223 -3.62 1.50 1.84
C ILE A 223 -2.36 0.69 1.57
N ASP A 224 -2.32 -0.51 2.14
CA ASP A 224 -1.19 -1.41 1.97
C ASP A 224 -1.11 -1.94 0.54
N LEU A 225 0.08 -1.83 -0.01
CA LEU A 225 0.47 -2.50 -1.24
C LEU A 225 1.11 -3.83 -0.88
N TYR A 226 0.78 -4.90 -1.60
CA TYR A 226 1.31 -6.23 -1.36
C TYR A 226 1.86 -6.81 -2.65
N ASP A 227 3.16 -7.09 -2.69
CA ASP A 227 3.80 -7.61 -3.90
C ASP A 227 3.17 -8.94 -4.33
N MET A 228 2.81 -9.02 -5.59
CA MET A 228 2.21 -10.22 -6.17
C MET A 228 3.25 -11.27 -6.57
N ASN A 229 4.54 -10.94 -6.52
CA ASN A 229 5.61 -11.74 -7.11
C ASN A 229 5.25 -12.19 -8.55
N PHE A 230 4.63 -11.28 -9.29
CA PHE A 230 4.10 -11.53 -10.62
C PHE A 230 5.23 -11.90 -11.57
N ASN A 231 5.02 -12.97 -12.35
CA ASN A 231 6.01 -13.48 -13.29
C ASN A 231 7.40 -13.74 -12.66
N ASN A 232 7.44 -14.16 -11.38
CA ASN A 232 8.67 -14.44 -10.64
C ASN A 232 9.71 -13.30 -10.67
N GLY A 233 9.25 -12.05 -10.62
CA GLY A 233 10.10 -10.86 -10.64
C GLY A 233 10.48 -10.34 -12.01
N ALA A 234 10.12 -11.03 -13.10
CA ALA A 234 10.44 -10.61 -14.46
C ALA A 234 9.41 -9.62 -15.06
N VAL A 235 8.85 -8.73 -14.23
CA VAL A 235 7.86 -7.74 -14.69
C VAL A 235 8.46 -6.78 -15.72
N MET A 236 9.73 -6.40 -15.56
CA MET A 236 10.45 -5.54 -16.52
C MET A 236 10.48 -6.13 -17.93
N GLU A 237 10.57 -7.45 -18.06
CA GLU A 237 10.59 -8.13 -19.36
C GLU A 237 9.24 -8.11 -20.07
N LEU A 238 8.15 -7.87 -19.33
CA LEU A 238 6.81 -7.74 -19.89
C LEU A 238 6.51 -6.33 -20.39
N LEU A 239 7.24 -5.33 -19.89
CA LEU A 239 7.00 -3.94 -20.20
C LEU A 239 7.82 -3.54 -21.43
N ASP A 240 7.16 -2.95 -22.42
CA ASP A 240 7.82 -2.23 -23.50
C ASP A 240 8.17 -0.80 -23.03
N ALA A 241 8.93 -0.72 -21.93
CA ALA A 241 9.29 0.52 -21.29
C ALA A 241 10.59 1.09 -21.90
N PRO A 242 10.68 2.39 -22.14
CA PRO A 242 11.90 3.05 -22.65
C PRO A 242 12.96 3.23 -21.53
N LEU A 243 13.14 2.22 -20.67
CA LEU A 243 14.02 2.23 -19.53
C LEU A 243 14.98 1.04 -19.63
N GLU A 244 16.26 1.31 -19.77
CA GLU A 244 17.30 0.26 -19.89
C GLU A 244 17.58 -0.42 -18.56
N GLU A 245 17.42 0.31 -17.45
CA GLU A 245 17.64 -0.19 -16.08
C GLU A 245 16.51 0.27 -15.17
N GLY A 246 15.98 -0.65 -14.38
CA GLY A 246 14.89 -0.33 -13.45
C GLY A 246 14.45 -1.54 -12.65
N GLU A 247 13.62 -1.26 -11.68
CA GLU A 247 12.95 -2.25 -10.84
C GLU A 247 11.44 -2.10 -11.04
N ALA A 248 10.74 -3.18 -11.34
CA ALA A 248 9.30 -3.16 -11.56
C ALA A 248 8.61 -4.24 -10.75
N GLN A 249 7.58 -3.85 -10.01
CA GLN A 249 6.71 -4.76 -9.28
C GLN A 249 5.25 -4.47 -9.55
N ILE A 250 4.43 -5.52 -9.52
CA ILE A 250 2.98 -5.43 -9.49
C ILE A 250 2.53 -5.67 -8.06
N PHE A 251 1.89 -4.66 -7.49
CA PHE A 251 1.34 -4.73 -6.15
C PHE A 251 -0.16 -4.94 -6.19
N ARG A 252 -0.64 -5.81 -5.31
CA ARG A 252 -2.05 -6.04 -5.05
C ARG A 252 -2.54 -5.03 -4.02
N ILE A 253 -3.73 -4.51 -4.27
CA ILE A 253 -4.55 -3.80 -3.29
C ILE A 253 -5.65 -4.76 -2.87
N LYS A 254 -5.68 -5.15 -1.60
CA LYS A 254 -6.66 -6.11 -1.09
C LYS A 254 -8.06 -5.49 -1.04
N ALA A 255 -9.09 -6.30 -1.31
CA ALA A 255 -10.49 -5.86 -1.36
C ALA A 255 -10.95 -5.09 -0.12
N HIS A 256 -10.46 -5.49 1.06
CA HIS A 256 -10.82 -4.84 2.32
C HIS A 256 -10.28 -3.41 2.48
N SER A 257 -9.29 -3.01 1.70
CA SER A 257 -8.76 -1.65 1.73
C SER A 257 -9.81 -0.63 1.27
N ALA A 258 -10.81 -1.09 0.48
CA ALA A 258 -11.83 -0.28 -0.16
C ALA A 258 -11.25 0.92 -0.92
N PHE A 259 -10.17 0.68 -1.61
CA PHE A 259 -9.60 1.63 -2.54
C PHE A 259 -10.60 1.91 -3.66
N ASN A 260 -10.91 3.18 -3.89
CA ASN A 260 -11.78 3.62 -4.97
C ASN A 260 -10.93 4.27 -6.07
N PRO A 261 -10.71 3.60 -7.21
CA PRO A 261 -9.83 4.11 -8.25
C PRO A 261 -10.39 5.36 -8.97
N ALA A 262 -11.68 5.67 -8.83
CA ALA A 262 -12.28 6.87 -9.39
C ALA A 262 -12.14 8.11 -8.48
N GLU A 263 -11.65 7.96 -7.25
CA GLU A 263 -11.42 9.06 -6.32
C GLU A 263 -9.93 9.47 -6.31
N PRO A 264 -9.62 10.72 -5.93
CA PRO A 264 -8.24 11.16 -5.76
C PRO A 264 -7.48 10.28 -4.77
N ALA A 265 -6.24 10.00 -5.09
CA ALA A 265 -5.33 9.23 -4.26
C ALA A 265 -3.91 9.81 -4.35
N GLY A 266 -3.03 9.39 -3.47
CA GLY A 266 -1.63 9.80 -3.47
C GLY A 266 -0.72 8.60 -3.29
N LEU A 267 0.37 8.56 -4.04
CA LEU A 267 1.46 7.63 -3.80
C LEU A 267 2.51 8.31 -2.94
N ARG A 268 2.84 7.71 -1.80
CA ARG A 268 3.87 8.20 -0.90
C ARG A 268 5.10 7.31 -0.99
N LEU A 269 6.25 7.94 -1.21
CA LEU A 269 7.57 7.31 -1.16
C LEU A 269 8.30 7.79 0.10
N ASN A 270 8.66 6.87 0.97
CA ASN A 270 9.53 7.13 2.10
C ASN A 270 10.98 6.96 1.68
N VAL A 271 11.73 8.03 1.70
CA VAL A 271 13.18 8.02 1.49
C VAL A 271 13.86 7.89 2.83
N ASN A 272 14.50 6.76 3.04
CA ASN A 272 15.23 6.45 4.26
C ASN A 272 16.67 6.13 3.90
N LEU A 273 17.58 7.01 4.29
CA LEU A 273 19.00 6.92 3.99
C LEU A 273 19.79 6.62 5.25
N GLN A 274 20.79 5.75 5.11
CA GLN A 274 21.63 5.31 6.20
C GLN A 274 23.09 5.73 5.93
N ARG A 275 23.71 6.45 6.85
CA ARG A 275 25.11 6.82 6.76
C ARG A 275 26.02 5.81 7.46
N ASN A 276 25.54 5.29 8.57
CA ASN A 276 26.17 4.21 9.33
C ASN A 276 25.11 3.60 10.28
N HIS A 277 25.49 2.63 11.11
CA HIS A 277 24.58 1.95 12.04
C HIS A 277 23.85 2.87 13.05
N LEU A 278 24.35 4.10 13.24
CA LEU A 278 23.83 5.03 14.25
C LEU A 278 23.15 6.27 13.63
N VAL A 279 23.42 6.56 12.36
CA VAL A 279 22.91 7.76 11.68
C VAL A 279 22.02 7.35 10.51
N GLN A 280 20.75 7.64 10.67
CA GLN A 280 19.71 7.41 9.68
C GLN A 280 18.89 8.70 9.52
N SER A 281 18.52 9.04 8.30
CA SER A 281 17.68 10.18 8.00
C SER A 281 16.57 9.76 7.06
N SER A 282 15.36 10.26 7.31
CA SER A 282 14.22 9.94 6.46
C SER A 282 13.37 11.16 6.16
N THR A 283 12.76 11.14 4.99
CA THR A 283 11.77 12.12 4.53
C THR A 283 10.75 11.45 3.65
N ASP A 284 9.55 12.00 3.58
CA ASP A 284 8.46 11.48 2.75
C ASP A 284 8.19 12.41 1.59
N PHE A 285 7.95 11.82 0.44
CA PHE A 285 7.45 12.50 -0.75
C PHE A 285 6.09 11.94 -1.10
N THR A 286 5.17 12.79 -1.53
CA THR A 286 3.84 12.36 -1.95
C THR A 286 3.53 12.93 -3.33
N ARG A 287 3.01 12.10 -4.21
CA ARG A 287 2.47 12.47 -5.51
C ARG A 287 0.99 12.14 -5.53
N ASP A 288 0.16 13.17 -5.57
CA ASP A 288 -1.28 13.02 -5.75
C ASP A 288 -1.59 12.73 -7.21
N PHE A 289 -2.58 11.88 -7.44
CA PHE A 289 -3.07 11.52 -8.77
C PHE A 289 -4.58 11.26 -8.73
N GLN A 290 -5.20 11.34 -9.89
CA GLN A 290 -6.59 10.96 -10.12
C GLN A 290 -6.70 10.32 -11.49
N LEU A 291 -7.30 9.14 -11.54
CA LEU A 291 -7.57 8.44 -12.79
C LEU A 291 -8.81 9.01 -13.46
N ASP A 292 -8.86 8.90 -14.79
CA ASP A 292 -10.03 9.33 -15.55
C ASP A 292 -11.25 8.50 -15.16
N GLN A 293 -12.28 9.18 -14.66
CA GLN A 293 -13.54 8.55 -14.26
C GLN A 293 -14.25 7.84 -15.43
N ALA A 294 -13.94 8.21 -16.67
CA ALA A 294 -14.47 7.54 -17.85
C ALA A 294 -14.06 6.05 -17.93
N LEU A 295 -12.97 5.65 -17.28
CA LEU A 295 -12.49 4.27 -17.20
C LEU A 295 -13.37 3.38 -16.31
N PHE A 296 -14.26 3.95 -15.51
CA PHE A 296 -14.95 3.23 -14.44
C PHE A 296 -16.48 3.25 -14.60
N ASN A 297 -17.10 2.17 -14.12
CA ASN A 297 -18.48 2.15 -13.73
C ASN A 297 -18.54 2.58 -12.26
N ILE A 298 -19.21 3.68 -11.97
CA ILE A 298 -19.40 4.19 -10.62
C ILE A 298 -20.79 3.80 -10.18
N GLU A 299 -20.90 2.87 -9.23
CA GLU A 299 -22.20 2.55 -8.63
C GLU A 299 -22.63 3.73 -7.76
N GLU A 300 -23.84 4.21 -7.94
CA GLU A 300 -24.40 5.21 -7.03
C GLU A 300 -24.45 4.59 -5.63
N ALA A 301 -23.92 5.32 -4.63
CA ALA A 301 -24.02 4.88 -3.24
C ALA A 301 -25.48 4.59 -2.93
N GLN A 302 -25.84 3.34 -2.70
CA GLN A 302 -27.14 3.03 -2.11
C GLN A 302 -27.19 3.79 -0.79
N ALA A 303 -28.13 4.73 -0.71
CA ALA A 303 -28.36 5.49 0.51
C ALA A 303 -28.38 4.48 1.67
N ALA A 304 -27.47 4.68 2.62
CA ALA A 304 -27.36 3.79 3.78
C ALA A 304 -28.77 3.65 4.35
N VAL A 305 -29.35 2.46 4.25
CA VAL A 305 -30.64 2.18 4.89
C VAL A 305 -30.36 2.39 6.35
N GLU A 306 -30.90 3.48 6.92
CA GLU A 306 -30.76 3.76 8.34
C GLU A 306 -31.12 2.45 9.08
N PRO A 307 -30.21 1.93 9.90
CA PRO A 307 -30.50 0.67 10.59
C PRO A 307 -31.79 0.89 11.38
N THR A 308 -32.81 0.11 11.07
CA THR A 308 -34.11 0.18 11.78
C THR A 308 -33.81 0.20 13.28
N PRO A 309 -34.28 1.23 14.01
CA PRO A 309 -33.99 1.34 15.43
C PRO A 309 -34.30 0.04 16.17
N ILE A 310 -33.45 -0.37 17.10
CA ILE A 310 -33.56 -1.64 17.82
C ILE A 310 -34.97 -1.87 18.38
N TRP A 311 -35.64 -0.80 18.85
CA TRP A 311 -37.00 -0.87 19.36
C TRP A 311 -38.03 -1.24 18.26
N LEU A 312 -37.81 -0.83 17.01
CA LEU A 312 -38.68 -1.14 15.87
C LEU A 312 -38.48 -2.60 15.44
N ARG A 313 -37.23 -3.10 15.45
CA ARG A 313 -36.90 -4.54 15.26
C ARG A 313 -37.56 -5.41 16.34
N MET A 314 -37.42 -5.01 17.59
CA MET A 314 -38.07 -5.73 18.70
C MET A 314 -39.60 -5.75 18.61
N TRP A 315 -40.18 -4.70 17.96
CA TRP A 315 -41.63 -4.64 17.75
C TRP A 315 -42.07 -5.49 16.57
N GLN A 316 -41.28 -5.62 15.54
CA GLN A 316 -41.54 -6.46 14.36
C GLN A 316 -41.30 -7.96 14.63
N GLU A 317 -40.40 -8.30 15.53
CA GLU A 317 -40.10 -9.69 15.92
C GLU A 317 -41.04 -10.24 17.01
N ARG A 318 -41.96 -9.44 17.53
CA ARG A 318 -43.07 -9.95 18.37
C ARG A 318 -44.13 -10.59 17.47
N VAL A 319 -43.81 -11.79 17.02
CA VAL A 319 -44.83 -12.72 16.56
C VAL A 319 -45.41 -13.40 17.79
N TRP A 320 -46.69 -13.21 18.02
CA TRP A 320 -47.48 -13.85 19.08
C TRP A 320 -47.52 -15.35 18.91
#